data_e41f63f7c5d667de2bea10a88cbae9c9
#
_entry.id   e41f63f7c5d667de2bea10a88cbae9c9
#
_cell.length_a   1.000
_cell.length_b   1.000
_cell.length_c   1.000
_cell.angle_alpha   90.00
_cell.angle_beta   90.00
_cell.angle_gamma   90.00
#
_symmetry.space_group_name_H-M   'P 1'
#
loop_
_entity.id
_entity.type
_entity.pdbx_description
1 polymer ?
#
loop_
_entity_poly.entity_id
_entity_poly.type
_entity_poly.pdbx_seq_one_letter_code
_entity_poly.pdbx_strand_id
1 'polypeptide(L)'
;MSKNLFAMLCCAALFSCSSKPAALSSAPANPAEVVASVNDLNITAGELTEAAKNRLQRVEQDIYEIKKDTLDGLVETKLIEQAAKKQGKSVDDYLKESIDDKAAPPSDDEIKSFYEARKDQIGNKTLKEVSDQIKTFLTQNKKQGLRQQLIGGLRAAANIKISLVQPRVNIEAGDNPSIGPKNAPVTIIEFTDYQCPFCGRVRPTIAQITDEYKDKVRYVLRDFPLSFHQYSKKSHEAAHCAGDQGKYWEYNKELWGHQQALQVEKLKEYAKSVGLNTKKFDECLDESKYAKKVEENVAAGSEAGAQGTPSFFINGIFLSGARPLADFKAIIDEELKK
;
A
#
# COMPACT_ATOMS: atom_id res chain seq x y z
N MET A 1 78.47 45.47 -22.46
CA MET A 1 77.10 45.85 -22.86
C MET A 1 76.15 44.74 -22.41
N SER A 2 75.48 45.00 -21.31
CA SER A 2 74.64 44.06 -20.57
C SER A 2 73.19 44.03 -21.14
N LYS A 3 72.57 42.88 -21.30
CA LYS A 3 71.14 42.75 -21.49
C LYS A 3 70.62 41.76 -20.47
N ASN A 4 69.96 42.30 -19.45
CA ASN A 4 69.17 41.56 -18.47
C ASN A 4 67.93 41.03 -19.15
N LEU A 5 67.65 39.75 -19.00
CA LEU A 5 66.37 39.10 -19.34
C LEU A 5 65.69 38.71 -18.04
N PHE A 6 64.61 39.44 -17.75
CA PHE A 6 63.71 39.17 -16.62
C PHE A 6 62.77 38.02 -17.02
N ALA A 7 62.88 36.90 -16.33
CA ALA A 7 61.91 35.82 -16.49
C ALA A 7 60.80 36.01 -15.47
N MET A 8 59.59 36.27 -15.96
CA MET A 8 58.38 36.45 -15.18
C MET A 8 57.72 35.06 -14.99
N LEU A 9 57.78 34.55 -13.78
CA LEU A 9 57.21 33.27 -13.35
C LEU A 9 55.69 33.49 -13.07
N CYS A 10 54.81 33.11 -13.99
CA CYS A 10 53.36 33.07 -13.75
C CYS A 10 53.00 31.80 -12.99
N CYS A 11 52.76 31.90 -11.68
CA CYS A 11 52.08 30.88 -10.88
C CYS A 11 50.60 30.88 -11.22
N ALA A 12 50.16 29.94 -12.05
CA ALA A 12 48.75 29.63 -12.24
C ALA A 12 48.27 28.76 -11.08
N ALA A 13 47.62 29.37 -10.10
CA ALA A 13 46.90 28.64 -9.05
C ALA A 13 45.64 28.03 -9.63
N LEU A 14 45.67 26.75 -9.93
CA LEU A 14 44.48 25.95 -10.28
C LEU A 14 43.64 25.79 -9.00
N PHE A 15 42.61 26.62 -8.85
CA PHE A 15 41.53 26.37 -7.90
C PHE A 15 40.71 25.20 -8.41
N SER A 16 40.99 24.01 -7.93
CA SER A 16 40.17 22.84 -8.08
C SER A 16 38.91 23.01 -7.19
N CYS A 17 37.84 23.57 -7.75
CA CYS A 17 36.52 23.50 -7.13
C CYS A 17 36.02 22.06 -7.22
N SER A 18 36.38 21.24 -6.24
CA SER A 18 35.70 19.96 -5.98
C SER A 18 34.37 20.27 -5.35
N SER A 19 33.35 20.53 -6.16
CA SER A 19 31.94 20.51 -5.72
C SER A 19 31.57 19.06 -5.48
N LYS A 20 31.74 18.58 -4.21
CA LYS A 20 30.98 17.39 -3.77
C LYS A 20 29.51 17.65 -4.05
N PRO A 21 28.79 16.69 -4.68
CA PRO A 21 27.35 16.83 -4.75
C PRO A 21 26.84 16.95 -3.32
N ALA A 22 26.14 18.04 -3.03
CA ALA A 22 25.46 18.21 -1.76
C ALA A 22 24.53 16.99 -1.62
N ALA A 23 24.87 16.07 -0.71
CA ALA A 23 23.93 15.09 -0.25
C ALA A 23 22.71 15.90 0.19
N LEU A 24 21.53 15.53 -0.30
CA LEU A 24 20.26 16.01 0.24
C LEU A 24 20.28 15.63 1.72
N SER A 25 20.80 16.53 2.55
CA SER A 25 20.83 16.37 3.99
C SER A 25 19.41 16.56 4.47
N SER A 26 18.76 15.44 4.77
CA SER A 26 17.53 15.41 5.55
C SER A 26 17.80 15.52 7.05
N ALA A 27 18.87 16.21 7.46
CA ALA A 27 19.02 16.56 8.86
C ALA A 27 17.88 17.52 9.22
N PRO A 28 17.12 17.26 10.31
CA PRO A 28 16.10 18.20 10.73
C PRO A 28 16.79 19.54 10.97
N ALA A 29 16.40 20.57 10.20
CA ALA A 29 16.74 21.94 10.52
C ALA A 29 16.30 22.19 11.96
N ASN A 30 17.08 23.01 12.72
CA ASN A 30 16.66 23.39 14.07
C ASN A 30 15.20 23.88 14.00
N PRO A 31 14.24 23.25 14.71
CA PRO A 31 12.82 23.62 14.60
C PRO A 31 12.55 25.10 14.87
N ALA A 32 13.40 25.75 15.64
CA ALA A 32 13.31 27.17 15.95
C ALA A 32 14.00 28.09 14.91
N GLU A 33 14.67 27.52 13.90
CA GLU A 33 15.29 28.31 12.82
C GLU A 33 14.23 29.04 12.02
N VAL A 34 14.40 30.34 11.81
CA VAL A 34 13.50 31.16 11.00
C VAL A 34 13.80 30.92 9.53
N VAL A 35 12.86 30.34 8.80
CA VAL A 35 12.98 30.05 7.36
C VAL A 35 12.34 31.11 6.47
N ALA A 36 11.43 31.92 7.03
CA ALA A 36 10.86 33.08 6.36
C ALA A 36 10.36 34.11 7.39
N SER A 37 10.21 35.36 6.96
CA SER A 37 9.56 36.40 7.75
C SER A 37 8.57 37.18 6.88
N VAL A 38 7.41 37.47 7.45
CA VAL A 38 6.38 38.29 6.82
C VAL A 38 6.08 39.46 7.77
N ASN A 39 6.54 40.65 7.43
CA ASN A 39 6.57 41.81 8.34
C ASN A 39 7.31 41.40 9.65
N ASP A 40 6.64 41.52 10.80
CA ASP A 40 7.18 41.17 12.11
C ASP A 40 6.92 39.72 12.55
N LEU A 41 6.30 38.90 11.69
CA LEU A 41 5.97 37.50 11.95
C LEU A 41 7.00 36.60 11.32
N ASN A 42 7.58 35.73 12.12
CA ASN A 42 8.55 34.71 11.66
C ASN A 42 7.85 33.38 11.41
N ILE A 43 8.24 32.69 10.35
CA ILE A 43 7.88 31.30 10.07
C ILE A 43 9.11 30.45 10.38
N THR A 44 8.96 29.49 11.26
CA THR A 44 10.04 28.60 11.69
C THR A 44 10.10 27.33 10.84
N ALA A 45 11.26 26.66 10.87
CA ALA A 45 11.46 25.36 10.23
C ALA A 45 10.50 24.31 10.82
N GLY A 46 10.17 24.39 12.10
CA GLY A 46 9.18 23.54 12.76
C GLY A 46 7.78 23.73 12.19
N GLU A 47 7.31 24.98 12.06
CA GLU A 47 6.01 25.30 11.46
C GLU A 47 5.94 24.84 10.00
N LEU A 48 6.98 25.08 9.21
CA LEU A 48 7.05 24.61 7.84
C LEU A 48 7.00 23.07 7.76
N THR A 49 7.73 22.37 8.62
CA THR A 49 7.76 20.90 8.67
C THR A 49 6.39 20.34 9.04
N GLU A 50 5.73 20.91 10.04
CA GLU A 50 4.38 20.47 10.44
C GLU A 50 3.36 20.76 9.32
N ALA A 51 3.41 21.91 8.69
CA ALA A 51 2.54 22.22 7.54
C ALA A 51 2.78 21.32 6.32
N ALA A 52 4.01 20.82 6.14
CA ALA A 52 4.38 19.94 5.05
C ALA A 52 4.30 18.43 5.42
N LYS A 53 4.05 18.09 6.69
CA LYS A 53 4.16 16.75 7.28
C LYS A 53 3.53 15.65 6.43
N ASN A 54 2.28 15.82 6.04
CA ASN A 54 1.54 14.81 5.27
C ASN A 54 2.13 14.57 3.87
N ARG A 55 2.70 15.61 3.28
CA ARG A 55 3.37 15.50 1.98
C ARG A 55 4.72 14.81 2.13
N LEU A 56 5.46 15.14 3.18
CA LEU A 56 6.76 14.52 3.47
C LEU A 56 6.61 13.04 3.81
N GLN A 57 5.65 12.66 4.64
CA GLN A 57 5.36 11.25 4.95
C GLN A 57 5.05 10.42 3.70
N ARG A 58 4.30 10.96 2.75
CA ARG A 58 4.03 10.29 1.47
C ARG A 58 5.30 10.11 0.66
N VAL A 59 6.11 11.15 0.54
CA VAL A 59 7.39 11.06 -0.18
C VAL A 59 8.32 10.03 0.48
N GLU A 60 8.36 9.95 1.79
CA GLU A 60 9.14 8.93 2.52
C GLU A 60 8.61 7.51 2.23
N GLN A 61 7.30 7.32 2.18
CA GLN A 61 6.71 6.05 1.79
C GLN A 61 7.03 5.69 0.33
N ASP A 62 6.88 6.62 -0.60
CA ASP A 62 7.23 6.42 -2.01
C ASP A 62 8.72 6.06 -2.18
N ILE A 63 9.59 6.76 -1.47
CA ILE A 63 11.03 6.46 -1.46
C ILE A 63 11.30 5.05 -0.91
N TYR A 64 10.59 4.64 0.14
CA TYR A 64 10.70 3.29 0.68
C TYR A 64 10.26 2.24 -0.34
N GLU A 65 9.11 2.41 -0.98
CA GLU A 65 8.60 1.46 -1.99
C GLU A 65 9.58 1.32 -3.16
N ILE A 66 10.10 2.44 -3.69
CA ILE A 66 11.13 2.43 -4.73
C ILE A 66 12.38 1.66 -4.28
N LYS A 67 12.85 1.91 -3.06
CA LYS A 67 14.03 1.19 -2.51
C LYS A 67 13.74 -0.29 -2.32
N LYS A 68 12.56 -0.65 -1.85
CA LYS A 68 12.14 -2.02 -1.62
C LYS A 68 12.07 -2.80 -2.94
N ASP A 69 11.40 -2.27 -3.95
CA ASP A 69 11.27 -2.90 -5.26
C ASP A 69 12.64 -3.07 -5.94
N THR A 70 13.49 -2.03 -5.84
CA THR A 70 14.87 -2.09 -6.35
C THR A 70 15.70 -3.16 -5.61
N LEU A 71 15.58 -3.22 -4.29
CA LEU A 71 16.28 -4.21 -3.46
C LEU A 71 15.82 -5.64 -3.78
N ASP A 72 14.52 -5.84 -3.97
CA ASP A 72 13.98 -7.14 -4.35
C ASP A 72 14.53 -7.61 -5.71
N GLY A 73 14.62 -6.71 -6.70
CA GLY A 73 15.25 -6.99 -7.98
C GLY A 73 16.76 -7.31 -7.86
N LEU A 74 17.47 -6.58 -7.00
CA LEU A 74 18.89 -6.84 -6.72
C LEU A 74 19.10 -8.21 -6.04
N VAL A 75 18.23 -8.56 -5.07
CA VAL A 75 18.25 -9.87 -4.41
C VAL A 75 18.03 -10.97 -5.43
N GLU A 76 17.04 -10.86 -6.31
CA GLU A 76 16.81 -11.84 -7.38
C GLU A 76 18.02 -11.97 -8.30
N THR A 77 18.61 -10.88 -8.73
CA THR A 77 19.81 -10.88 -9.56
C THR A 77 20.95 -11.63 -8.87
N LYS A 78 21.20 -11.35 -7.60
CA LYS A 78 22.26 -12.03 -6.81
C LYS A 78 22.00 -13.51 -6.62
N LEU A 79 20.76 -13.91 -6.43
CA LEU A 79 20.38 -15.34 -6.33
C LEU A 79 20.64 -16.08 -7.64
N ILE A 80 20.28 -15.48 -8.78
CA ILE A 80 20.52 -16.06 -10.10
C ILE A 80 22.02 -16.14 -10.39
N GLU A 81 22.79 -15.07 -10.15
CA GLU A 81 24.25 -15.06 -10.30
C GLU A 81 24.90 -16.17 -9.49
N GLN A 82 24.52 -16.34 -8.23
CA GLN A 82 25.06 -17.39 -7.36
C GLN A 82 24.70 -18.81 -7.85
N ALA A 83 23.46 -19.00 -8.30
CA ALA A 83 22.98 -20.27 -8.83
C ALA A 83 23.71 -20.67 -10.13
N ALA A 84 23.86 -19.72 -11.05
CA ALA A 84 24.62 -19.90 -12.30
C ALA A 84 26.09 -20.27 -12.00
N LYS A 85 26.73 -19.50 -11.10
CA LYS A 85 28.12 -19.75 -10.69
C LYS A 85 28.32 -21.12 -10.06
N LYS A 86 27.39 -21.59 -9.22
CA LYS A 86 27.42 -22.94 -8.64
C LYS A 86 27.39 -24.03 -9.68
N GLN A 87 26.79 -23.79 -10.85
CA GLN A 87 26.74 -24.72 -11.98
C GLN A 87 27.84 -24.49 -13.03
N GLY A 88 28.75 -23.55 -12.81
CA GLY A 88 29.79 -23.18 -13.76
C GLY A 88 29.28 -22.58 -15.06
N LYS A 89 28.12 -21.94 -15.03
CA LYS A 89 27.42 -21.35 -16.20
C LYS A 89 27.42 -19.83 -16.16
N SER A 90 27.25 -19.24 -17.33
CA SER A 90 26.84 -17.83 -17.43
C SER A 90 25.39 -17.67 -16.92
N VAL A 91 25.02 -16.45 -16.53
CA VAL A 91 23.62 -16.15 -16.12
C VAL A 91 22.66 -16.43 -17.27
N ASP A 92 23.04 -16.07 -18.50
CA ASP A 92 22.19 -16.26 -19.69
C ASP A 92 21.98 -17.75 -20.00
N ASP A 93 23.03 -18.57 -19.94
CA ASP A 93 22.89 -20.03 -20.13
C ASP A 93 22.05 -20.67 -19.03
N TYR A 94 22.23 -20.22 -17.77
CA TYR A 94 21.46 -20.73 -16.65
C TYR A 94 19.96 -20.38 -16.79
N LEU A 95 19.62 -19.15 -17.16
CA LEU A 95 18.24 -18.73 -17.37
C LEU A 95 17.64 -19.42 -18.59
N LYS A 96 18.40 -19.55 -19.69
CA LYS A 96 17.97 -20.26 -20.89
C LYS A 96 17.57 -21.70 -20.55
N GLU A 97 18.42 -22.48 -19.89
CA GLU A 97 18.15 -23.86 -19.51
C GLU A 97 17.03 -23.99 -18.46
N SER A 98 16.95 -23.04 -17.54
CA SER A 98 15.98 -23.09 -16.43
C SER A 98 14.58 -22.63 -16.84
N ILE A 99 14.49 -21.79 -17.85
CA ILE A 99 13.24 -21.13 -18.25
C ILE A 99 12.93 -21.37 -19.73
N ASP A 100 13.82 -20.92 -20.64
CA ASP A 100 13.51 -20.89 -22.07
C ASP A 100 13.36 -22.28 -22.66
N ASP A 101 14.29 -23.17 -22.38
CA ASP A 101 14.29 -24.57 -22.87
C ASP A 101 13.19 -25.43 -22.22
N LYS A 102 12.67 -25.00 -21.05
CA LYS A 102 11.53 -25.65 -20.37
C LYS A 102 10.18 -25.09 -20.76
N ALA A 103 10.14 -23.91 -21.32
CA ALA A 103 8.91 -23.29 -21.79
C ALA A 103 8.48 -23.86 -23.13
N ALA A 104 7.99 -25.11 -23.15
CA ALA A 104 7.46 -25.71 -24.36
C ALA A 104 6.43 -24.80 -25.04
N PRO A 105 6.49 -24.64 -26.38
CA PRO A 105 5.49 -23.89 -27.12
C PRO A 105 4.07 -24.40 -26.78
N PRO A 106 3.08 -23.50 -26.73
CA PRO A 106 1.70 -23.94 -26.54
C PRO A 106 1.24 -24.80 -27.71
N SER A 107 0.46 -25.85 -27.41
CA SER A 107 -0.18 -26.68 -28.40
C SER A 107 -1.28 -25.91 -29.13
N ASP A 108 -1.69 -26.43 -30.30
CA ASP A 108 -2.81 -25.86 -31.07
C ASP A 108 -4.11 -25.90 -30.24
N ASP A 109 -4.29 -26.95 -29.43
CA ASP A 109 -5.44 -27.09 -28.54
C ASP A 109 -5.43 -26.02 -27.42
N GLU A 110 -4.26 -25.70 -26.84
CA GLU A 110 -4.13 -24.62 -25.86
C GLU A 110 -4.46 -23.25 -26.50
N ILE A 111 -3.98 -23.02 -27.72
CA ILE A 111 -4.24 -21.80 -28.47
C ILE A 111 -5.73 -21.67 -28.77
N LYS A 112 -6.37 -22.76 -29.24
CA LYS A 112 -7.79 -22.82 -29.55
C LYS A 112 -8.64 -22.61 -28.29
N SER A 113 -8.31 -23.30 -27.20
CA SER A 113 -9.02 -23.19 -25.93
C SER A 113 -8.94 -21.76 -25.37
N PHE A 114 -7.79 -21.11 -25.47
CA PHE A 114 -7.61 -19.73 -25.05
C PHE A 114 -8.46 -18.78 -25.90
N TYR A 115 -8.50 -18.97 -27.23
CA TYR A 115 -9.31 -18.19 -28.13
C TYR A 115 -10.80 -18.32 -27.80
N GLU A 116 -11.33 -19.54 -27.69
CA GLU A 116 -12.75 -19.76 -27.39
C GLU A 116 -13.17 -19.18 -26.03
N ALA A 117 -12.30 -19.30 -25.01
CA ALA A 117 -12.57 -18.73 -23.68
C ALA A 117 -12.58 -17.20 -23.64
N ARG A 118 -12.03 -16.52 -24.66
CA ARG A 118 -11.94 -15.04 -24.73
C ARG A 118 -12.51 -14.44 -26.01
N LYS A 119 -13.32 -15.18 -26.72
CA LYS A 119 -13.91 -14.81 -28.02
C LYS A 119 -14.64 -13.47 -27.96
N ASP A 120 -15.40 -13.24 -26.89
CA ASP A 120 -16.13 -11.99 -26.67
C ASP A 120 -15.21 -10.77 -26.49
N GLN A 121 -14.02 -10.99 -25.93
CA GLN A 121 -13.00 -9.94 -25.73
C GLN A 121 -12.15 -9.70 -26.96
N ILE A 122 -11.95 -10.74 -27.79
CA ILE A 122 -11.18 -10.71 -29.04
C ILE A 122 -11.99 -10.05 -30.15
N GLY A 123 -13.32 -10.05 -30.03
CA GLY A 123 -14.24 -9.47 -31.01
C GLY A 123 -14.31 -10.29 -32.29
N ASN A 124 -14.41 -9.62 -33.45
CA ASN A 124 -14.67 -10.27 -34.75
C ASN A 124 -13.42 -10.90 -35.41
N LYS A 125 -12.28 -10.95 -34.74
CA LYS A 125 -11.06 -11.56 -35.33
C LYS A 125 -11.15 -13.08 -35.26
N THR A 126 -10.75 -13.72 -36.35
CA THR A 126 -10.69 -15.19 -36.43
C THR A 126 -9.50 -15.74 -35.67
N LEU A 127 -9.56 -17.02 -35.29
CA LEU A 127 -8.44 -17.72 -34.65
C LEU A 127 -7.14 -17.58 -35.47
N LYS A 128 -7.24 -17.69 -36.81
CA LYS A 128 -6.08 -17.57 -37.72
C LYS A 128 -5.40 -16.20 -37.61
N GLU A 129 -6.17 -15.13 -37.47
CA GLU A 129 -5.62 -13.77 -37.39
C GLU A 129 -4.93 -13.47 -36.05
N VAL A 130 -5.29 -14.18 -34.96
CA VAL A 130 -4.72 -13.94 -33.63
C VAL A 130 -3.86 -15.07 -33.09
N SER A 131 -3.74 -16.18 -33.82
CA SER A 131 -3.03 -17.39 -33.40
C SER A 131 -1.58 -17.09 -32.92
N ASP A 132 -0.80 -16.35 -33.71
CA ASP A 132 0.57 -15.99 -33.35
C ASP A 132 0.66 -15.10 -32.10
N GLN A 133 -0.29 -14.18 -31.95
CA GLN A 133 -0.38 -13.34 -30.76
C GLN A 133 -0.71 -14.17 -29.51
N ILE A 134 -1.66 -15.10 -29.62
CA ILE A 134 -2.03 -16.01 -28.54
C ILE A 134 -0.83 -16.91 -28.19
N LYS A 135 -0.15 -17.47 -29.20
CA LYS A 135 1.03 -18.29 -29.01
C LYS A 135 2.14 -17.56 -28.25
N THR A 136 2.42 -16.32 -28.67
CA THR A 136 3.39 -15.45 -28.01
C THR A 136 3.00 -15.18 -26.56
N PHE A 137 1.74 -14.82 -26.33
CA PHE A 137 1.19 -14.54 -24.99
C PHE A 137 1.30 -15.76 -24.07
N LEU A 138 0.85 -16.93 -24.53
CA LEU A 138 0.89 -18.16 -23.74
C LEU A 138 2.34 -18.59 -23.44
N THR A 139 3.24 -18.43 -24.43
CA THR A 139 4.68 -18.71 -24.23
C THR A 139 5.26 -17.79 -23.14
N GLN A 140 4.99 -16.49 -23.20
CA GLN A 140 5.46 -15.55 -22.18
C GLN A 140 4.90 -15.87 -20.79
N ASN A 141 3.63 -16.23 -20.70
CA ASN A 141 3.03 -16.64 -19.42
C ASN A 141 3.68 -17.91 -18.85
N LYS A 142 3.98 -18.91 -19.70
CA LYS A 142 4.72 -20.12 -19.27
C LYS A 142 6.12 -19.74 -18.74
N LYS A 143 6.85 -18.88 -19.48
CA LYS A 143 8.18 -18.40 -19.04
C LYS A 143 8.11 -17.62 -17.74
N GLN A 144 7.12 -16.75 -17.57
CA GLN A 144 6.91 -16.02 -16.32
C GLN A 144 6.61 -16.93 -15.14
N GLY A 145 5.77 -17.96 -15.34
CA GLY A 145 5.50 -18.97 -14.31
C GLY A 145 6.75 -19.75 -13.91
N LEU A 146 7.57 -20.20 -14.89
CA LEU A 146 8.83 -20.87 -14.63
C LEU A 146 9.83 -19.95 -13.90
N ARG A 147 9.90 -18.67 -14.28
CA ARG A 147 10.74 -17.68 -13.60
C ARG A 147 10.31 -17.51 -12.13
N GLN A 148 9.02 -17.38 -11.86
CA GLN A 148 8.50 -17.28 -10.49
C GLN A 148 8.84 -18.52 -9.66
N GLN A 149 8.70 -19.72 -10.22
CA GLN A 149 9.07 -20.97 -9.57
C GLN A 149 10.58 -21.02 -9.28
N LEU A 150 11.42 -20.67 -10.26
CA LEU A 150 12.87 -20.61 -10.10
C LEU A 150 13.26 -19.64 -8.96
N ILE A 151 12.78 -18.40 -8.99
CA ILE A 151 13.09 -17.39 -7.99
C ILE A 151 12.57 -17.81 -6.61
N GLY A 152 11.35 -18.35 -6.54
CA GLY A 152 10.78 -18.89 -5.29
C GLY A 152 11.65 -19.98 -4.69
N GLY A 153 12.12 -20.92 -5.50
CA GLY A 153 13.04 -21.99 -5.06
C GLY A 153 14.39 -21.45 -4.59
N LEU A 154 14.96 -20.48 -5.30
CA LEU A 154 16.23 -19.83 -4.93
C LEU A 154 16.10 -19.04 -3.62
N ARG A 155 15.02 -18.30 -3.45
CA ARG A 155 14.72 -17.55 -2.20
C ARG A 155 14.55 -18.50 -1.01
N ALA A 156 13.83 -19.61 -1.18
CA ALA A 156 13.62 -20.59 -0.11
C ALA A 156 14.91 -21.28 0.33
N ALA A 157 15.87 -21.47 -0.59
CA ALA A 157 17.16 -22.11 -0.31
C ALA A 157 18.23 -21.13 0.21
N ALA A 158 17.98 -19.84 0.21
CA ALA A 158 18.94 -18.79 0.57
C ALA A 158 18.68 -18.22 1.96
N ASN A 159 19.76 -17.85 2.65
CA ASN A 159 19.66 -17.04 3.85
C ASN A 159 19.66 -15.55 3.44
N ILE A 160 18.46 -14.95 3.36
CA ILE A 160 18.27 -13.55 2.96
C ILE A 160 17.98 -12.73 4.22
N LYS A 161 18.82 -11.73 4.49
CA LYS A 161 18.60 -10.76 5.58
C LYS A 161 18.40 -9.38 4.96
N ILE A 162 17.20 -8.83 5.12
CA ILE A 162 16.86 -7.47 4.68
C ILE A 162 16.87 -6.56 5.91
N SER A 163 17.58 -5.44 5.80
CA SER A 163 17.71 -4.42 6.86
C SER A 163 17.13 -3.06 6.42
N LEU A 164 16.30 -3.06 5.36
CA LEU A 164 15.60 -1.86 4.93
C LEU A 164 14.48 -1.54 5.93
N VAL A 165 14.59 -0.38 6.58
CA VAL A 165 13.61 0.06 7.59
C VAL A 165 12.42 0.70 6.89
N GLN A 166 11.23 0.19 7.18
CA GLN A 166 9.98 0.73 6.67
C GLN A 166 9.54 1.94 7.51
N PRO A 167 9.18 3.07 6.89
CA PRO A 167 8.62 4.21 7.59
C PRO A 167 7.36 3.83 8.38
N ARG A 168 7.16 4.47 9.52
CA ARG A 168 5.98 4.26 10.36
C ARG A 168 5.31 5.60 10.63
N VAL A 169 3.99 5.56 10.55
CA VAL A 169 3.14 6.69 10.91
C VAL A 169 2.63 6.44 12.34
N ASN A 170 2.77 7.46 13.19
CA ASN A 170 2.11 7.40 14.49
C ASN A 170 0.62 7.70 14.31
N ILE A 171 -0.20 6.67 14.51
CA ILE A 171 -1.64 6.76 14.39
C ILE A 171 -2.32 6.02 15.54
N GLU A 172 -3.22 6.72 16.22
CA GLU A 172 -3.92 6.18 17.37
C GLU A 172 -5.19 5.42 16.96
N ALA A 173 -5.44 4.30 17.62
CA ALA A 173 -6.68 3.55 17.45
C ALA A 173 -7.90 4.35 17.96
N GLY A 174 -7.72 5.20 18.95
CA GLY A 174 -8.76 5.96 19.59
C GLY A 174 -9.88 5.06 20.17
N ASP A 175 -11.06 5.64 20.27
CA ASP A 175 -12.31 4.98 20.69
C ASP A 175 -13.11 4.42 19.49
N ASN A 176 -12.42 4.09 18.39
CA ASN A 176 -13.04 3.52 17.21
C ASN A 176 -13.40 2.04 17.40
N PRO A 177 -14.42 1.54 16.68
CA PRO A 177 -14.82 0.15 16.74
C PRO A 177 -13.66 -0.80 16.45
N SER A 178 -13.51 -1.82 17.30
CA SER A 178 -12.40 -2.75 17.16
C SER A 178 -12.77 -4.19 17.49
N ILE A 179 -12.06 -5.14 16.87
CA ILE A 179 -12.13 -6.58 17.13
C ILE A 179 -10.76 -7.01 17.66
N GLY A 180 -10.74 -7.93 18.63
CA GLY A 180 -9.52 -8.42 19.28
C GLY A 180 -9.14 -7.65 20.54
N PRO A 181 -8.11 -8.11 21.26
CA PRO A 181 -7.69 -7.52 22.53
C PRO A 181 -7.15 -6.10 22.35
N LYS A 182 -7.49 -5.20 23.30
CA LYS A 182 -7.00 -3.80 23.27
C LYS A 182 -5.47 -3.71 23.36
N ASN A 183 -4.84 -4.68 24.02
CA ASN A 183 -3.40 -4.78 24.24
C ASN A 183 -2.73 -5.81 23.31
N ALA A 184 -3.35 -6.14 22.18
CA ALA A 184 -2.75 -7.02 21.21
C ALA A 184 -1.39 -6.45 20.71
N PRO A 185 -0.37 -7.30 20.49
CA PRO A 185 0.95 -6.85 20.04
C PRO A 185 0.93 -6.19 18.67
N VAL A 186 -0.07 -6.52 17.84
CA VAL A 186 -0.25 -5.91 16.50
C VAL A 186 -1.60 -5.23 16.43
N THR A 187 -1.60 -3.95 16.05
CA THR A 187 -2.80 -3.18 15.77
C THR A 187 -2.89 -2.91 14.27
N ILE A 188 -4.02 -3.28 13.67
CA ILE A 188 -4.36 -2.98 12.28
C ILE A 188 -5.44 -1.92 12.29
N ILE A 189 -5.15 -0.72 11.79
CA ILE A 189 -6.13 0.35 11.61
C ILE A 189 -6.49 0.39 10.13
N GLU A 190 -7.77 0.24 9.81
CA GLU A 190 -8.28 0.37 8.45
C GLU A 190 -9.10 1.65 8.32
N PHE A 191 -8.74 2.50 7.38
CA PHE A 191 -9.59 3.57 6.87
C PHE A 191 -10.40 3.02 5.70
N THR A 192 -11.72 3.10 5.80
CA THR A 192 -12.62 2.38 4.89
C THR A 192 -13.80 3.25 4.46
N ASP A 193 -14.48 2.81 3.40
CA ASP A 193 -15.66 3.45 2.83
C ASP A 193 -16.67 2.36 2.40
N TYR A 194 -17.88 2.43 2.95
CA TYR A 194 -18.92 1.42 2.70
C TYR A 194 -19.38 1.36 1.23
N GLN A 195 -19.23 2.41 0.43
CA GLN A 195 -19.52 2.38 -1.00
C GLN A 195 -18.32 1.96 -1.86
N CYS A 196 -17.12 1.89 -1.30
CA CYS A 196 -15.93 1.51 -2.05
C CYS A 196 -15.92 0.00 -2.37
N PRO A 197 -15.90 -0.41 -3.65
CA PRO A 197 -15.89 -1.83 -4.01
C PRO A 197 -14.62 -2.56 -3.58
N PHE A 198 -13.49 -1.85 -3.50
CA PHE A 198 -12.24 -2.43 -3.00
C PHE A 198 -12.30 -2.72 -1.50
N CYS A 199 -13.02 -1.89 -0.72
CA CYS A 199 -13.26 -2.13 0.70
C CYS A 199 -14.13 -3.38 0.92
N GLY A 200 -15.16 -3.58 0.09
CA GLY A 200 -15.95 -4.81 0.10
C GLY A 200 -15.11 -6.04 -0.26
N ARG A 201 -14.24 -5.92 -1.27
CA ARG A 201 -13.39 -7.03 -1.74
C ARG A 201 -12.42 -7.54 -0.68
N VAL A 202 -11.91 -6.67 0.19
CA VAL A 202 -10.93 -7.07 1.22
C VAL A 202 -11.58 -7.71 2.45
N ARG A 203 -12.90 -7.66 2.62
CA ARG A 203 -13.61 -8.22 3.81
C ARG A 203 -13.27 -9.66 4.12
N PRO A 204 -13.24 -10.61 3.14
CA PRO A 204 -12.84 -11.99 3.41
C PRO A 204 -11.40 -12.09 3.96
N THR A 205 -10.49 -11.27 3.44
CA THR A 205 -9.10 -11.21 3.93
C THR A 205 -9.03 -10.74 5.38
N ILE A 206 -9.76 -9.67 5.73
CA ILE A 206 -9.82 -9.17 7.12
C ILE A 206 -10.45 -10.20 8.06
N ALA A 207 -11.54 -10.86 7.64
CA ALA A 207 -12.16 -11.91 8.43
C ALA A 207 -11.17 -13.05 8.72
N GLN A 208 -10.39 -13.48 7.71
CA GLN A 208 -9.37 -14.51 7.89
C GLN A 208 -8.23 -14.07 8.82
N ILE A 209 -7.77 -12.81 8.72
CA ILE A 209 -6.75 -12.26 9.62
C ILE A 209 -7.26 -12.24 11.07
N THR A 210 -8.47 -11.72 11.29
CA THR A 210 -9.04 -11.60 12.64
C THR A 210 -9.33 -12.95 13.28
N ASP A 211 -9.59 -13.99 12.50
CA ASP A 211 -9.74 -15.37 12.98
C ASP A 211 -8.39 -16.03 13.26
N GLU A 212 -7.44 -15.95 12.32
CA GLU A 212 -6.13 -16.61 12.45
C GLU A 212 -5.26 -16.00 13.57
N TYR A 213 -5.31 -14.67 13.73
CA TYR A 213 -4.49 -13.93 14.70
C TYR A 213 -5.29 -13.37 15.89
N LYS A 214 -6.47 -13.87 16.16
CA LYS A 214 -7.48 -13.32 17.09
C LYS A 214 -6.97 -12.79 18.43
N ASP A 215 -5.97 -13.45 19.04
CA ASP A 215 -5.40 -13.02 20.33
C ASP A 215 -4.17 -12.12 20.16
N LYS A 216 -3.66 -11.97 18.94
CA LYS A 216 -2.41 -11.26 18.61
C LYS A 216 -2.65 -9.98 17.83
N VAL A 217 -3.84 -9.83 17.27
CA VAL A 217 -4.21 -8.69 16.42
C VAL A 217 -5.41 -7.97 17.00
N ARG A 218 -5.30 -6.65 17.11
CA ARG A 218 -6.42 -5.73 17.26
C ARG A 218 -6.73 -5.10 15.94
N TYR A 219 -7.88 -5.39 15.35
CA TYR A 219 -8.38 -4.73 14.16
C TYR A 219 -9.28 -3.57 14.54
N VAL A 220 -8.99 -2.37 14.01
CA VAL A 220 -9.72 -1.12 14.26
C VAL A 220 -10.25 -0.59 12.94
N LEU A 221 -11.53 -0.29 12.88
CA LEU A 221 -12.16 0.30 11.70
C LEU A 221 -12.35 1.80 11.92
N ARG A 222 -11.86 2.62 10.97
CA ARG A 222 -12.02 4.07 10.96
C ARG A 222 -12.70 4.53 9.68
N ASP A 223 -13.50 5.58 9.82
CA ASP A 223 -14.29 6.14 8.74
C ASP A 223 -13.43 6.93 7.76
N PHE A 224 -13.62 6.69 6.46
CA PHE A 224 -12.99 7.49 5.41
C PHE A 224 -13.89 7.57 4.16
N PRO A 225 -15.13 8.12 4.31
CA PRO A 225 -16.03 8.29 3.18
C PRO A 225 -15.39 9.18 2.11
N LEU A 226 -15.31 8.66 0.88
CA LEU A 226 -14.79 9.41 -0.26
C LEU A 226 -15.84 10.40 -0.76
N SER A 227 -15.43 11.62 -1.10
CA SER A 227 -16.33 12.74 -1.42
C SER A 227 -17.25 12.48 -2.62
N PHE A 228 -16.88 11.55 -3.52
CA PHE A 228 -17.69 11.17 -4.69
C PHE A 228 -18.65 10.00 -4.40
N HIS A 229 -18.64 9.43 -3.19
CA HIS A 229 -19.56 8.40 -2.75
C HIS A 229 -20.72 9.01 -1.94
N GLN A 230 -21.83 9.23 -2.61
CA GLN A 230 -22.97 10.02 -2.12
C GLN A 230 -23.52 9.55 -0.76
N TYR A 231 -23.58 8.25 -0.52
CA TYR A 231 -24.20 7.69 0.69
C TYR A 231 -23.21 7.24 1.75
N SER A 232 -21.91 7.28 1.45
CA SER A 232 -20.87 6.73 2.32
C SER A 232 -20.85 7.43 3.68
N LYS A 233 -20.85 8.78 3.73
CA LYS A 233 -20.82 9.51 5.00
C LYS A 233 -21.98 9.10 5.91
N LYS A 234 -23.21 9.06 5.39
CA LYS A 234 -24.38 8.62 6.18
C LYS A 234 -24.34 7.18 6.61
N SER A 235 -23.71 6.29 5.82
CA SER A 235 -23.54 4.88 6.21
C SER A 235 -22.59 4.74 7.40
N HIS A 236 -21.52 5.55 7.46
CA HIS A 236 -20.62 5.60 8.61
C HIS A 236 -21.31 6.13 9.87
N GLU A 237 -22.06 7.25 9.75
CA GLU A 237 -22.87 7.77 10.85
C GLU A 237 -23.85 6.71 11.38
N ALA A 238 -24.52 5.99 10.47
CA ALA A 238 -25.45 4.92 10.79
C ALA A 238 -24.79 3.76 11.56
N ALA A 239 -23.57 3.35 11.17
CA ALA A 239 -22.83 2.33 11.86
C ALA A 239 -22.51 2.73 13.32
N HIS A 240 -22.13 3.98 13.55
CA HIS A 240 -21.93 4.52 14.91
C HIS A 240 -23.24 4.61 15.69
N CYS A 241 -24.38 5.00 15.09
CA CYS A 241 -25.68 4.98 15.72
C CYS A 241 -26.11 3.56 16.17
N ALA A 242 -25.76 2.54 15.38
CA ALA A 242 -25.93 1.15 15.78
C ALA A 242 -25.00 0.77 16.94
N GLY A 243 -23.80 1.35 16.96
CA GLY A 243 -22.82 1.19 18.04
C GLY A 243 -23.32 1.69 19.40
N ASP A 244 -24.12 2.78 19.45
CA ASP A 244 -24.77 3.26 20.67
C ASP A 244 -25.66 2.21 21.34
N GLN A 245 -26.12 1.25 20.55
CA GLN A 245 -26.97 0.14 21.01
C GLN A 245 -26.22 -1.21 21.10
N GLY A 246 -24.88 -1.16 21.03
CA GLY A 246 -24.01 -2.33 21.13
C GLY A 246 -24.00 -3.24 19.90
N LYS A 247 -24.51 -2.78 18.75
CA LYS A 247 -24.68 -3.59 17.55
C LYS A 247 -23.90 -3.05 16.33
N TYR A 248 -22.75 -2.42 16.59
CA TYR A 248 -21.91 -1.87 15.52
C TYR A 248 -21.54 -2.92 14.46
N TRP A 249 -21.06 -4.10 14.90
CA TRP A 249 -20.52 -5.11 13.99
C TRP A 249 -21.61 -5.87 13.24
N GLU A 250 -22.76 -6.11 13.86
CA GLU A 250 -23.93 -6.70 13.18
C GLU A 250 -24.42 -5.76 12.09
N TYR A 251 -24.51 -4.47 12.40
CA TYR A 251 -24.93 -3.45 11.43
C TYR A 251 -23.88 -3.23 10.34
N ASN A 252 -22.60 -3.22 10.70
CA ASN A 252 -21.48 -3.17 9.76
C ASN A 252 -21.55 -4.30 8.72
N LYS A 253 -21.94 -5.52 9.14
CA LYS A 253 -22.12 -6.65 8.22
C LYS A 253 -23.26 -6.41 7.22
N GLU A 254 -24.37 -5.82 7.64
CA GLU A 254 -25.46 -5.43 6.74
C GLU A 254 -24.99 -4.43 5.69
N LEU A 255 -24.24 -3.40 6.10
CA LEU A 255 -23.71 -2.40 5.17
C LEU A 255 -22.83 -3.03 4.09
N TRP A 256 -21.92 -3.94 4.47
CA TRP A 256 -21.08 -4.66 3.51
C TRP A 256 -21.88 -5.59 2.59
N GLY A 257 -22.95 -6.18 3.08
CA GLY A 257 -23.84 -7.01 2.28
C GLY A 257 -24.64 -6.22 1.24
N HIS A 258 -24.77 -4.90 1.43
CA HIS A 258 -25.69 -4.07 0.64
C HIS A 258 -25.01 -2.79 0.10
N GLN A 259 -23.74 -2.85 -0.30
CA GLN A 259 -22.96 -1.68 -0.76
C GLN A 259 -23.63 -0.83 -1.85
N GLN A 260 -24.54 -1.41 -2.63
CA GLN A 260 -25.25 -0.72 -3.72
C GLN A 260 -26.57 -0.07 -3.27
N ALA A 261 -26.98 -0.26 -2.01
CA ALA A 261 -28.26 0.19 -1.48
C ALA A 261 -28.10 0.85 -0.11
N LEU A 262 -27.37 1.96 -0.08
CA LEU A 262 -27.01 2.69 1.16
C LEU A 262 -27.75 4.05 1.30
N GLN A 263 -28.90 4.20 0.64
CA GLN A 263 -29.79 5.35 0.84
C GLN A 263 -30.33 5.35 2.27
N VAL A 264 -30.67 6.53 2.81
CA VAL A 264 -31.06 6.70 4.23
C VAL A 264 -32.22 5.78 4.60
N GLU A 265 -33.18 5.61 3.72
CA GLU A 265 -34.33 4.72 3.93
C GLU A 265 -33.86 3.26 4.13
N LYS A 266 -32.88 2.81 3.33
CA LYS A 266 -32.29 1.49 3.44
C LYS A 266 -31.49 1.32 4.74
N LEU A 267 -30.75 2.34 5.12
CA LEU A 267 -30.03 2.33 6.40
C LEU A 267 -30.98 2.11 7.60
N LYS A 268 -32.18 2.74 7.58
CA LYS A 268 -33.23 2.54 8.58
C LYS A 268 -33.83 1.13 8.53
N GLU A 269 -34.02 0.58 7.33
CA GLU A 269 -34.47 -0.82 7.15
C GLU A 269 -33.44 -1.80 7.76
N TYR A 270 -32.15 -1.60 7.53
CA TYR A 270 -31.09 -2.45 8.10
C TYR A 270 -31.02 -2.35 9.63
N ALA A 271 -31.29 -1.17 10.21
CA ALA A 271 -31.39 -1.02 11.63
C ALA A 271 -32.49 -1.89 12.23
N LYS A 272 -33.63 -1.98 11.56
CA LYS A 272 -34.74 -2.86 11.94
C LYS A 272 -34.37 -4.34 11.79
N SER A 273 -33.70 -4.73 10.70
CA SER A 273 -33.30 -6.13 10.43
C SER A 273 -32.37 -6.69 11.51
N VAL A 274 -31.44 -5.87 11.99
CA VAL A 274 -30.52 -6.27 13.08
C VAL A 274 -31.13 -6.11 14.49
N GLY A 275 -32.42 -5.71 14.58
CA GLY A 275 -33.17 -5.62 15.83
C GLY A 275 -32.74 -4.44 16.73
N LEU A 276 -32.43 -3.30 16.13
CA LEU A 276 -32.18 -2.03 16.85
C LEU A 276 -33.52 -1.39 17.26
N ASN A 277 -33.49 -0.55 18.30
CA ASN A 277 -34.55 0.39 18.57
C ASN A 277 -34.56 1.44 17.46
N THR A 278 -35.50 1.32 16.52
CA THR A 278 -35.55 2.17 15.32
C THR A 278 -35.76 3.62 15.64
N LYS A 279 -36.56 3.98 16.65
CA LYS A 279 -36.76 5.37 17.06
C LYS A 279 -35.43 6.02 17.49
N LYS A 280 -34.67 5.37 18.39
CA LYS A 280 -33.36 5.88 18.83
C LYS A 280 -32.35 5.95 17.69
N PHE A 281 -32.40 4.98 16.77
CA PHE A 281 -31.51 4.93 15.62
C PHE A 281 -31.83 6.09 14.65
N ASP A 282 -33.12 6.29 14.33
CA ASP A 282 -33.58 7.32 13.42
C ASP A 282 -33.26 8.71 13.95
N GLU A 283 -33.53 8.99 15.24
CA GLU A 283 -33.15 10.24 15.90
C GLU A 283 -31.63 10.49 15.78
N CYS A 284 -30.78 9.50 16.10
CA CYS A 284 -29.33 9.60 15.98
C CYS A 284 -28.86 9.91 14.56
N LEU A 285 -29.43 9.22 13.56
CA LEU A 285 -29.04 9.37 12.16
C LEU A 285 -29.55 10.68 11.54
N ASP A 286 -30.79 11.05 11.81
CA ASP A 286 -31.41 12.27 11.28
C ASP A 286 -30.77 13.54 11.87
N GLU A 287 -30.40 13.52 13.15
CA GLU A 287 -29.66 14.59 13.82
C GLU A 287 -28.16 14.61 13.46
N SER A 288 -27.66 13.66 12.65
CA SER A 288 -26.24 13.56 12.27
C SER A 288 -25.30 13.53 13.47
N LYS A 289 -25.69 12.84 14.56
CA LYS A 289 -24.95 12.76 15.83
C LYS A 289 -23.47 12.43 15.65
N TYR A 290 -23.13 11.60 14.67
CA TYR A 290 -21.76 11.15 14.41
C TYR A 290 -21.04 11.83 13.24
N ALA A 291 -21.63 12.89 12.65
CA ALA A 291 -21.01 13.61 11.53
C ALA A 291 -19.59 14.12 11.88
N LYS A 292 -19.42 14.71 13.07
CA LYS A 292 -18.13 15.21 13.55
C LYS A 292 -17.11 14.07 13.76
N LYS A 293 -17.52 12.93 14.32
CA LYS A 293 -16.67 11.74 14.49
C LYS A 293 -16.14 11.23 13.15
N VAL A 294 -17.01 11.14 12.15
CA VAL A 294 -16.63 10.76 10.78
C VAL A 294 -15.63 11.75 10.20
N GLU A 295 -15.86 13.07 10.36
CA GLU A 295 -14.94 14.12 9.88
C GLU A 295 -13.57 14.05 10.58
N GLU A 296 -13.55 13.82 11.89
CA GLU A 296 -12.31 13.62 12.66
C GLU A 296 -11.52 12.39 12.17
N ASN A 297 -12.22 11.30 11.83
CA ASN A 297 -11.60 10.13 11.25
C ASN A 297 -11.02 10.40 9.86
N VAL A 298 -11.75 11.12 9.00
CA VAL A 298 -11.25 11.54 7.68
C VAL A 298 -10.00 12.41 7.82
N ALA A 299 -10.03 13.39 8.74
CA ALA A 299 -8.88 14.26 8.98
C ALA A 299 -7.66 13.44 9.43
N ALA A 300 -7.84 12.55 10.42
CA ALA A 300 -6.75 11.70 10.92
C ALA A 300 -6.20 10.74 9.86
N GLY A 301 -7.07 10.16 9.01
CA GLY A 301 -6.62 9.32 7.89
C GLY A 301 -5.82 10.10 6.86
N SER A 302 -6.30 11.30 6.51
CA SER A 302 -5.60 12.21 5.60
C SER A 302 -4.26 12.67 6.17
N GLU A 303 -4.20 12.96 7.47
CA GLU A 303 -2.97 13.31 8.19
C GLU A 303 -1.99 12.14 8.19
N ALA A 304 -2.47 10.92 8.36
CA ALA A 304 -1.66 9.71 8.27
C ALA A 304 -1.19 9.37 6.86
N GLY A 305 -1.68 10.05 5.82
CA GLY A 305 -1.29 9.85 4.43
C GLY A 305 -2.25 8.97 3.61
N ALA A 306 -3.41 8.57 4.15
CA ALA A 306 -4.44 7.88 3.38
C ALA A 306 -5.01 8.82 2.29
N GLN A 307 -5.04 8.35 1.04
CA GLN A 307 -5.57 9.09 -0.12
C GLN A 307 -6.81 8.42 -0.73
N GLY A 308 -7.13 7.24 -0.28
CA GLY A 308 -8.23 6.42 -0.77
C GLY A 308 -8.46 5.24 0.15
N THR A 309 -9.41 4.41 -0.24
CA THR A 309 -9.84 3.27 0.57
C THR A 309 -9.80 1.95 -0.19
N PRO A 310 -9.51 0.84 0.49
CA PRO A 310 -9.08 0.77 1.89
C PRO A 310 -7.62 1.22 2.06
N SER A 311 -7.30 1.86 3.19
CA SER A 311 -5.94 2.17 3.61
C SER A 311 -5.69 1.56 4.99
N PHE A 312 -4.62 0.79 5.13
CA PHE A 312 -4.28 0.08 6.36
C PHE A 312 -3.01 0.63 6.99
N PHE A 313 -2.98 0.61 8.32
CA PHE A 313 -1.79 0.88 9.12
C PHE A 313 -1.60 -0.27 10.11
N ILE A 314 -0.55 -1.06 9.91
CA ILE A 314 -0.20 -2.21 10.76
C ILE A 314 0.95 -1.79 11.66
N ASN A 315 0.69 -1.53 12.94
CA ASN A 315 1.66 -0.90 13.85
C ASN A 315 2.32 0.33 13.22
N GLY A 316 1.56 1.16 12.50
CA GLY A 316 2.02 2.34 11.80
C GLY A 316 2.63 2.09 10.41
N ILE A 317 2.82 0.85 10.00
CA ILE A 317 3.27 0.49 8.64
C ILE A 317 2.10 0.65 7.67
N PHE A 318 2.25 1.53 6.68
CA PHE A 318 1.21 1.80 5.70
C PHE A 318 1.11 0.69 4.65
N LEU A 319 -0.10 0.23 4.38
CA LEU A 319 -0.42 -0.73 3.32
C LEU A 319 -1.66 -0.24 2.55
N SER A 320 -1.48 0.13 1.29
CA SER A 320 -2.55 0.72 0.47
C SER A 320 -3.32 -0.32 -0.31
N GLY A 321 -4.65 -0.15 -0.36
CA GLY A 321 -5.56 -0.90 -1.23
C GLY A 321 -5.93 -2.29 -0.73
N ALA A 322 -6.78 -2.98 -1.52
CA ALA A 322 -7.23 -4.34 -1.23
C ALA A 322 -6.12 -5.35 -1.59
N ARG A 323 -5.16 -5.49 -0.70
CA ARG A 323 -3.99 -6.38 -0.88
C ARG A 323 -4.32 -7.85 -0.60
N PRO A 324 -3.57 -8.79 -1.18
CA PRO A 324 -3.67 -10.21 -0.85
C PRO A 324 -3.35 -10.48 0.63
N LEU A 325 -3.90 -11.56 1.18
CA LEU A 325 -3.64 -12.01 2.55
C LEU A 325 -2.15 -12.13 2.88
N ALA A 326 -1.35 -12.61 1.92
CA ALA A 326 0.08 -12.80 2.10
C ALA A 326 0.83 -11.51 2.46
N ASP A 327 0.41 -10.36 1.92
CA ASP A 327 1.02 -9.07 2.19
C ASP A 327 0.77 -8.64 3.65
N PHE A 328 -0.45 -8.86 4.16
CA PHE A 328 -0.78 -8.61 5.57
C PHE A 328 0.00 -9.53 6.50
N LYS A 329 0.02 -10.84 6.19
CA LYS A 329 0.73 -11.84 7.00
C LYS A 329 2.21 -11.54 7.10
N ALA A 330 2.84 -11.14 6.00
CA ALA A 330 4.26 -10.78 5.99
C ALA A 330 4.58 -9.68 7.01
N ILE A 331 3.72 -8.64 7.10
CA ILE A 331 3.91 -7.55 8.05
C ILE A 331 3.57 -8.01 9.48
N ILE A 332 2.44 -8.68 9.66
CA ILE A 332 1.99 -9.15 10.99
C ILE A 332 3.02 -10.09 11.61
N ASP A 333 3.49 -11.09 10.85
CA ASP A 333 4.45 -12.08 11.33
C ASP A 333 5.81 -11.45 11.67
N GLU A 334 6.21 -10.38 10.97
CA GLU A 334 7.41 -9.60 11.28
C GLU A 334 7.23 -8.79 12.58
N GLU A 335 6.08 -8.15 12.76
CA GLU A 335 5.76 -7.41 13.98
C GLU A 335 5.68 -8.32 15.22
N LEU A 336 5.20 -9.53 15.06
CA LEU A 336 5.12 -10.52 16.14
C LEU A 336 6.47 -11.10 16.59
N LYS A 337 7.57 -10.88 15.82
CA LYS A 337 8.93 -11.31 16.17
C LYS A 337 9.69 -10.29 17.04
N LYS A 338 9.18 -9.07 17.16
CA LYS A 338 9.79 -7.97 17.93
C LYS A 338 9.43 -8.04 19.39
#